data_a9dd142bcf1ac3034681f6bc9322a0c6
#
_entry.id   a9dd142bcf1ac3034681f6bc9322a0c6
#
_cell.length_a   1.000
_cell.length_b   1.000
_cell.length_c   1.000
_cell.angle_alpha   90.00
_cell.angle_beta   90.00
_cell.angle_gamma   90.00
#
_symmetry.space_group_name_H-M   'P 1'
#
loop_
_entity.id
_entity.type
_entity.pdbx_description
1 polymer ?
#
loop_
_entity_poly.entity_id
_entity_poly.type
_entity_poly.pdbx_seq_one_letter_code
_entity_poly.pdbx_strand_id
1 'polypeptide(L)'
;MLPVSLYGASGTELDNFFSVLPTLVENAYDDRPYQETLFAITGNDAIKHITIADSWDHQTPFDWPEDLLMEVGMAVQTIKYPDVGLLEHLMTLDNVDCRRLFIWMHFETNVYPIYTKEACRGLDKLGLPTPYDPNDIATYGLYVQRIEGLKLHAPAEGMPEIGLPRARILQLGLERY
;
A
#
# COMPACT_ATOMS: atom_id res chain seq x y z
N MET A 1 1.73 -10.53 -23.57
CA MET A 1 3.00 -10.87 -22.88
C MET A 1 2.86 -10.35 -21.46
N LEU A 2 3.08 -11.20 -20.44
CA LEU A 2 3.00 -10.78 -19.04
C LEU A 2 4.15 -9.84 -18.70
N PRO A 3 3.92 -8.81 -17.86
CA PRO A 3 5.00 -8.02 -17.28
C PRO A 3 6.00 -8.92 -16.53
N VAL A 4 7.27 -8.53 -16.49
CA VAL A 4 8.32 -9.30 -15.79
C VAL A 4 7.96 -9.51 -14.31
N SER A 5 7.33 -8.51 -13.69
CA SER A 5 6.85 -8.57 -12.31
C SER A 5 5.76 -9.61 -12.06
N LEU A 6 5.10 -10.13 -13.11
CA LEU A 6 4.11 -11.21 -13.04
C LEU A 6 4.64 -12.54 -13.59
N TYR A 7 5.94 -12.63 -13.84
CA TYR A 7 6.54 -13.88 -14.29
C TYR A 7 6.37 -14.96 -13.21
N GLY A 8 5.81 -16.10 -13.63
CA GLY A 8 5.45 -17.20 -12.74
C GLY A 8 3.95 -17.32 -12.48
N ALA A 9 3.17 -16.25 -12.67
CA ALA A 9 1.73 -16.33 -12.56
C ALA A 9 1.11 -17.15 -13.71
N SER A 10 0.04 -17.87 -13.41
CA SER A 10 -0.83 -18.47 -14.42
C SER A 10 -1.70 -17.39 -15.05
N GLY A 11 -1.74 -17.31 -16.40
CA GLY A 11 -2.67 -16.40 -17.11
C GLY A 11 -4.12 -16.68 -16.72
N THR A 12 -4.50 -17.94 -16.55
CA THR A 12 -5.85 -18.34 -16.14
C THR A 12 -6.20 -17.84 -14.74
N GLU A 13 -5.26 -17.92 -13.78
CA GLU A 13 -5.49 -17.43 -12.42
C GLU A 13 -5.61 -15.89 -12.38
N LEU A 14 -4.81 -15.19 -13.18
CA LEU A 14 -4.93 -13.74 -13.32
C LEU A 14 -6.29 -13.34 -13.93
N ASP A 15 -6.74 -14.02 -14.99
CA ASP A 15 -8.04 -13.78 -15.59
C ASP A 15 -9.18 -14.07 -14.60
N ASN A 16 -9.09 -15.16 -13.84
CA ASN A 16 -10.04 -15.49 -12.79
C ASN A 16 -10.07 -14.40 -11.70
N PHE A 17 -8.91 -13.97 -11.21
CA PHE A 17 -8.83 -12.91 -10.21
C PHE A 17 -9.52 -11.63 -10.69
N PHE A 18 -9.20 -11.15 -11.90
CA PHE A 18 -9.82 -9.94 -12.42
C PHE A 18 -11.31 -10.09 -12.70
N SER A 19 -11.77 -11.29 -13.05
CA SER A 19 -13.20 -11.54 -13.26
C SER A 19 -14.01 -11.46 -11.97
N VAL A 20 -13.44 -11.81 -10.81
CA VAL A 20 -14.10 -11.78 -9.51
C VAL A 20 -13.77 -10.52 -8.69
N LEU A 21 -12.76 -9.74 -9.08
CA LEU A 21 -12.32 -8.55 -8.37
C LEU A 21 -13.46 -7.56 -8.07
N PRO A 22 -14.37 -7.23 -9.00
CA PRO A 22 -15.49 -6.34 -8.70
C PRO A 22 -16.34 -6.83 -7.53
N THR A 23 -16.62 -8.13 -7.48
CA THR A 23 -17.38 -8.73 -6.38
C THR A 23 -16.60 -8.74 -5.06
N LEU A 24 -15.29 -9.02 -5.11
CA LEU A 24 -14.43 -9.00 -3.92
C LEU A 24 -14.38 -7.62 -3.24
N VAL A 25 -14.46 -6.55 -4.03
CA VAL A 25 -14.38 -5.18 -3.52
C VAL A 25 -15.74 -4.45 -3.50
N GLU A 26 -16.82 -5.15 -3.75
CA GLU A 26 -18.19 -4.60 -3.84
C GLU A 26 -18.55 -3.68 -2.67
N ASN A 27 -18.17 -4.05 -1.45
CA ASN A 27 -18.45 -3.27 -0.25
C ASN A 27 -17.30 -2.34 0.17
N ALA A 28 -16.24 -2.23 -0.61
CA ALA A 28 -15.08 -1.42 -0.24
C ALA A 28 -15.32 0.09 -0.42
N TYR A 29 -16.33 0.48 -1.22
CA TYR A 29 -16.73 1.88 -1.36
C TYR A 29 -17.31 2.48 -0.07
N ASP A 30 -17.77 1.65 0.88
CA ASP A 30 -18.29 2.08 2.19
C ASP A 30 -17.23 1.99 3.30
N ASP A 31 -15.96 1.92 2.96
CA ASP A 31 -14.83 2.04 3.90
C ASP A 31 -14.69 3.51 4.35
N ARG A 32 -15.64 3.95 5.18
CA ARG A 32 -15.68 5.33 5.69
C ARG A 32 -14.41 5.73 6.41
N PRO A 33 -13.84 4.93 7.32
CA PRO A 33 -12.61 5.31 8.00
C PRO A 33 -11.47 5.61 7.04
N TYR A 34 -11.33 4.81 5.98
CA TYR A 34 -10.32 5.05 4.95
C TYR A 34 -10.58 6.34 4.18
N GLN A 35 -11.83 6.56 3.74
CA GLN A 35 -12.21 7.76 2.99
C GLN A 35 -12.07 9.03 3.84
N GLU A 36 -12.50 9.00 5.09
CA GLU A 36 -12.35 10.11 6.03
C GLU A 36 -10.87 10.45 6.24
N THR A 37 -10.02 9.45 6.39
CA THR A 37 -8.57 9.63 6.48
C THR A 37 -8.01 10.29 5.22
N LEU A 38 -8.38 9.78 4.05
CA LEU A 38 -7.94 10.32 2.76
C LEU A 38 -8.35 11.80 2.59
N PHE A 39 -9.57 12.16 3.00
CA PHE A 39 -10.05 13.54 2.95
C PHE A 39 -9.43 14.46 4.01
N ALA A 40 -9.04 13.91 5.16
CA ALA A 40 -8.44 14.68 6.24
C ALA A 40 -6.97 15.04 5.99
N ILE A 41 -6.29 14.27 5.13
CA ILE A 41 -4.90 14.52 4.74
C ILE A 41 -4.88 15.54 3.60
N THR A 42 -4.87 16.80 3.98
CA THR A 42 -4.87 17.96 3.06
C THR A 42 -3.96 19.07 3.58
N GLY A 43 -3.38 19.81 2.65
CA GLY A 43 -2.44 20.90 2.99
C GLY A 43 -1.02 20.40 3.15
N ASN A 44 -0.21 21.09 3.97
CA ASN A 44 1.22 20.84 4.10
C ASN A 44 1.65 20.55 5.56
N ASP A 45 0.72 20.12 6.41
CA ASP A 45 1.01 19.77 7.80
C ASP A 45 1.42 18.30 7.92
N ALA A 46 2.70 18.04 7.76
CA ALA A 46 3.28 16.72 7.76
C ALA A 46 3.02 15.93 9.06
N ILE A 47 3.11 16.58 10.20
CA ILE A 47 2.88 15.94 11.51
C ILE A 47 1.43 15.49 11.62
N LYS A 48 0.52 16.36 11.21
CA LYS A 48 -0.92 16.04 11.18
C LYS A 48 -1.21 14.86 10.27
N HIS A 49 -0.59 14.79 9.09
CA HIS A 49 -0.80 13.71 8.13
C HIS A 49 -0.35 12.35 8.68
N ILE A 50 0.84 12.28 9.27
CA ILE A 50 1.34 11.06 9.94
C ILE A 50 0.40 10.65 11.06
N THR A 51 -0.02 11.58 11.92
CA THR A 51 -0.91 11.30 13.06
C THR A 51 -2.27 10.76 12.59
N ILE A 52 -2.82 11.31 11.52
CA ILE A 52 -4.09 10.83 10.94
C ILE A 52 -3.94 9.43 10.35
N ALA A 53 -2.86 9.18 9.61
CA ALA A 53 -2.58 7.88 9.01
C ALA A 53 -2.37 6.79 10.08
N ASP A 54 -1.62 7.11 11.14
CA ASP A 54 -1.43 6.22 12.29
C ASP A 54 -2.74 5.94 13.04
N SER A 55 -3.59 6.95 13.20
CA SER A 55 -4.90 6.76 13.83
C SER A 55 -5.79 5.80 13.05
N TRP A 56 -5.75 5.87 11.71
CA TRP A 56 -6.45 4.93 10.85
C TRP A 56 -5.96 3.49 11.04
N ASP A 57 -4.64 3.31 11.18
CA ASP A 57 -4.02 1.99 11.38
C ASP A 57 -3.96 1.54 12.85
N HIS A 58 -4.58 2.27 13.77
CA HIS A 58 -4.57 1.99 15.20
C HIS A 58 -3.17 1.90 15.82
N GLN A 59 -2.20 2.63 15.27
CA GLN A 59 -0.84 2.68 15.77
C GLN A 59 -0.75 3.48 17.08
N THR A 60 0.21 3.10 17.91
CA THR A 60 0.53 3.88 19.12
C THR A 60 1.15 5.21 18.71
N PRO A 61 0.69 6.35 19.27
CA PRO A 61 1.31 7.64 19.02
C PRO A 61 2.81 7.62 19.33
N PHE A 62 3.57 8.42 18.58
CA PHE A 62 5.00 8.58 18.83
C PHE A 62 5.28 9.38 20.08
N ASP A 63 6.34 9.00 20.79
CA ASP A 63 6.97 9.79 21.85
C ASP A 63 8.29 10.38 21.35
N TRP A 64 8.24 10.98 20.16
CA TRP A 64 9.40 11.62 19.53
C TRP A 64 9.43 13.11 19.81
N PRO A 65 10.64 13.70 19.90
CA PRO A 65 10.78 15.15 19.91
C PRO A 65 10.12 15.78 18.68
N GLU A 66 9.57 16.98 18.84
CA GLU A 66 8.82 17.68 17.78
C GLU A 66 9.67 17.92 16.51
N ASP A 67 10.96 18.21 16.69
CA ASP A 67 11.91 18.40 15.59
C ASP A 67 12.11 17.11 14.77
N LEU A 68 12.25 15.97 15.42
CA LEU A 68 12.36 14.67 14.75
C LEU A 68 11.06 14.33 14.02
N LEU A 69 9.91 14.53 14.66
CA LEU A 69 8.61 14.26 14.03
C LEU A 69 8.38 15.14 12.80
N MET A 70 8.81 16.41 12.87
CA MET A 70 8.75 17.33 11.74
C MET A 70 9.68 16.87 10.59
N GLU A 71 10.91 16.45 10.90
CA GLU A 71 11.86 15.95 9.89
C GLU A 71 11.31 14.71 9.17
N VAL A 72 10.80 13.74 9.93
CA VAL A 72 10.17 12.52 9.35
C VAL A 72 8.97 12.88 8.48
N GLY A 73 8.10 13.76 8.95
CA GLY A 73 6.93 14.19 8.22
C GLY A 73 7.30 14.87 6.89
N MET A 74 8.28 15.78 6.91
CA MET A 74 8.79 16.42 5.70
C MET A 74 9.41 15.39 4.74
N ALA A 75 10.17 14.43 5.25
CA ALA A 75 10.73 13.36 4.44
C ALA A 75 9.63 12.57 3.72
N VAL A 76 8.58 12.17 4.43
CA VAL A 76 7.44 11.43 3.85
C VAL A 76 6.71 12.25 2.78
N GLN A 77 6.47 13.54 2.99
CA GLN A 77 5.78 14.40 2.01
C GLN A 77 6.59 14.67 0.74
N THR A 78 7.91 14.79 0.86
CA THR A 78 8.76 15.15 -0.28
C THR A 78 9.12 13.96 -1.16
N ILE A 79 8.92 12.73 -0.69
CA ILE A 79 9.33 11.52 -1.39
C ILE A 79 8.21 11.03 -2.31
N LYS A 80 8.29 11.40 -3.60
CA LYS A 80 7.49 10.74 -4.65
C LYS A 80 8.09 9.40 -5.09
N TYR A 81 9.41 9.30 -5.06
CA TYR A 81 10.19 8.09 -5.36
C TYR A 81 11.23 7.94 -4.25
N PRO A 82 10.94 7.19 -3.22
CA PRO A 82 11.81 7.12 -2.05
C PRO A 82 13.15 6.50 -2.40
N ASP A 83 14.20 7.14 -1.94
CA ASP A 83 15.51 6.54 -1.88
C ASP A 83 15.51 5.41 -0.84
N VAL A 84 16.01 4.23 -1.22
CA VAL A 84 16.01 3.05 -0.34
C VAL A 84 16.80 3.33 0.95
N GLY A 85 17.91 4.04 0.86
CA GLY A 85 18.73 4.38 2.03
C GLY A 85 17.98 5.28 3.03
N LEU A 86 17.13 6.19 2.54
CA LEU A 86 16.29 7.00 3.40
C LEU A 86 15.20 6.16 4.07
N LEU A 87 14.58 5.23 3.34
CA LEU A 87 13.59 4.32 3.91
C LEU A 87 14.20 3.43 4.99
N GLU A 88 15.38 2.84 4.72
CA GLU A 88 16.13 2.07 5.71
C GLU A 88 16.47 2.91 6.94
N HIS A 89 16.87 4.17 6.74
CA HIS A 89 17.12 5.08 7.86
C HIS A 89 15.87 5.35 8.70
N LEU A 90 14.72 5.63 8.07
CA LEU A 90 13.46 5.82 8.79
C LEU A 90 13.03 4.55 9.57
N MET A 91 13.33 3.37 9.04
CA MET A 91 13.08 2.10 9.72
C MET A 91 14.02 1.82 10.90
N THR A 92 15.05 2.62 11.13
CA THR A 92 15.86 2.54 12.36
C THR A 92 15.18 3.23 13.55
N LEU A 93 14.14 4.01 13.30
CA LEU A 93 13.40 4.70 14.35
C LEU A 93 12.50 3.72 15.12
N ASP A 94 12.34 3.96 16.40
CA ASP A 94 11.51 3.12 17.25
C ASP A 94 10.06 3.04 16.74
N ASN A 95 9.56 1.81 16.63
CA ASN A 95 8.19 1.50 16.18
C ASN A 95 7.87 1.91 14.73
N VAL A 96 8.88 2.05 13.86
CA VAL A 96 8.73 2.25 12.43
C VAL A 96 9.17 0.99 11.68
N ASP A 97 8.22 0.34 11.06
CA ASP A 97 8.45 -0.75 10.11
C ASP A 97 7.99 -0.35 8.70
N CYS A 98 8.23 -1.19 7.70
CA CYS A 98 7.79 -0.94 6.33
C CYS A 98 6.28 -0.70 6.25
N ARG A 99 5.48 -1.47 6.98
CA ARG A 99 4.03 -1.35 6.91
C ARG A 99 3.58 0.04 7.38
N ARG A 100 4.07 0.50 8.53
CA ARG A 100 3.73 1.82 9.08
C ARG A 100 4.18 2.95 8.16
N LEU A 101 5.44 2.90 7.72
CA LEU A 101 6.02 3.88 6.82
C LEU A 101 5.22 4.01 5.51
N PHE A 102 4.86 2.88 4.90
CA PHE A 102 4.14 2.90 3.63
C PHE A 102 2.64 3.20 3.76
N ILE A 103 2.05 3.08 4.94
CA ILE A 103 0.72 3.64 5.24
C ILE A 103 0.78 5.17 5.16
N TRP A 104 1.78 5.81 5.77
CA TRP A 104 1.96 7.26 5.65
C TRP A 104 2.10 7.67 4.19
N MET A 105 2.98 7.00 3.45
CA MET A 105 3.22 7.29 2.04
C MET A 105 2.01 6.97 1.15
N HIS A 106 1.22 5.96 1.49
CA HIS A 106 -0.02 5.67 0.79
C HIS A 106 -0.99 6.85 0.84
N PHE A 107 -1.24 7.38 2.03
CA PHE A 107 -2.17 8.49 2.19
C PHE A 107 -1.64 9.83 1.63
N GLU A 108 -0.32 10.01 1.59
CA GLU A 108 0.30 11.19 0.96
C GLU A 108 0.26 11.16 -0.56
N THR A 109 0.42 10.00 -1.17
CA THR A 109 0.65 9.89 -2.62
C THR A 109 -0.42 9.13 -3.38
N ASN A 110 -1.21 8.29 -2.70
CA ASN A 110 -2.17 7.32 -3.27
C ASN A 110 -1.54 6.30 -4.25
N VAL A 111 -0.21 6.24 -4.31
CA VAL A 111 0.55 5.38 -5.24
C VAL A 111 1.00 4.10 -4.58
N TYR A 112 1.53 4.18 -3.36
CA TYR A 112 2.09 3.05 -2.64
C TYR A 112 0.97 2.13 -2.13
N PRO A 113 1.04 0.81 -2.39
CA PRO A 113 0.06 -0.12 -1.84
C PRO A 113 0.29 -0.33 -0.35
N ILE A 114 -0.80 -0.48 0.39
CA ILE A 114 -0.73 -0.83 1.81
C ILE A 114 -0.25 -2.29 1.93
N TYR A 115 0.77 -2.51 2.76
CA TYR A 115 1.44 -3.80 2.92
C TYR A 115 0.74 -4.66 3.96
N THR A 116 0.10 -5.75 3.54
CA THR A 116 -0.60 -6.67 4.42
C THR A 116 -0.22 -8.12 4.13
N LYS A 117 -0.23 -8.92 5.17
CA LYS A 117 0.04 -10.37 5.07
C LYS A 117 -1.01 -11.08 4.22
N GLU A 118 -2.24 -10.63 4.31
CA GLU A 118 -3.38 -11.21 3.60
C GLU A 118 -3.25 -10.94 2.09
N ALA A 119 -2.85 -9.73 1.69
CA ALA A 119 -2.62 -9.42 0.28
C ALA A 119 -1.43 -10.21 -0.30
N CYS A 120 -0.35 -10.42 0.49
CA CYS A 120 0.75 -11.29 0.09
C CYS A 120 0.27 -12.73 -0.14
N ARG A 121 -0.60 -13.27 0.73
CA ARG A 121 -1.21 -14.58 0.54
C ARG A 121 -2.08 -14.65 -0.72
N GLY A 122 -2.80 -13.57 -1.03
CA GLY A 122 -3.54 -13.47 -2.29
C GLY A 122 -2.63 -13.57 -3.51
N LEU A 123 -1.47 -12.88 -3.48
CA LEU A 123 -0.46 -13.00 -4.53
C LEU A 123 0.10 -14.43 -4.65
N ASP A 124 0.36 -15.10 -3.53
CA ASP A 124 0.80 -16.50 -3.54
C ASP A 124 -0.20 -17.42 -4.27
N LYS A 125 -1.51 -17.21 -4.07
CA LYS A 125 -2.55 -17.96 -4.77
C LYS A 125 -2.56 -17.73 -6.28
N LEU A 126 -2.12 -16.55 -6.72
CA LEU A 126 -1.94 -16.23 -8.15
C LEU A 126 -0.66 -16.85 -8.75
N GLY A 127 0.10 -17.60 -7.96
CA GLY A 127 1.41 -18.14 -8.37
C GLY A 127 2.54 -17.11 -8.32
N LEU A 128 2.37 -16.05 -7.54
CA LEU A 128 3.32 -14.95 -7.34
C LEU A 128 3.86 -14.95 -5.91
N PRO A 129 4.77 -15.86 -5.54
CA PRO A 129 5.30 -15.94 -4.19
C PRO A 129 5.80 -14.57 -3.70
N THR A 130 5.20 -14.08 -2.62
CA THR A 130 5.45 -12.75 -2.09
C THR A 130 5.50 -12.84 -0.57
N PRO A 131 6.70 -13.03 0.01
CA PRO A 131 6.84 -13.11 1.46
C PRO A 131 6.39 -11.80 2.12
N TYR A 132 5.89 -11.91 3.35
CA TYR A 132 5.55 -10.76 4.17
C TYR A 132 6.59 -10.64 5.30
N ASP A 133 7.41 -9.61 5.23
CA ASP A 133 8.31 -9.20 6.30
C ASP A 133 8.30 -7.67 6.44
N PRO A 134 7.64 -7.11 7.47
CA PRO A 134 7.56 -5.68 7.66
C PRO A 134 8.90 -5.03 8.07
N ASN A 135 9.93 -5.82 8.39
CA ASN A 135 11.26 -5.34 8.74
C ASN A 135 12.25 -5.35 7.55
N ASP A 136 11.81 -5.84 6.38
CA ASP A 136 12.65 -5.92 5.19
C ASP A 136 12.07 -5.10 4.04
N ILE A 137 12.76 -4.01 3.68
CA ILE A 137 12.35 -3.11 2.59
C ILE A 137 12.36 -3.84 1.23
N ALA A 138 13.20 -4.85 1.04
CA ALA A 138 13.27 -5.58 -0.21
C ALA A 138 12.03 -6.45 -0.45
N THR A 139 11.48 -7.07 0.60
CA THR A 139 10.21 -7.82 0.48
C THR A 139 9.04 -6.89 0.17
N TYR A 140 9.00 -5.70 0.77
CA TYR A 140 8.03 -4.68 0.38
C TYR A 140 8.21 -4.24 -1.08
N GLY A 141 9.45 -4.03 -1.53
CA GLY A 141 9.75 -3.69 -2.92
C GLY A 141 9.22 -4.73 -3.91
N LEU A 142 9.36 -6.01 -3.58
CA LEU A 142 8.77 -7.10 -4.38
C LEU A 142 7.25 -7.02 -4.41
N TYR A 143 6.60 -6.77 -3.27
CA TYR A 143 5.14 -6.58 -3.19
C TYR A 143 4.67 -5.43 -4.08
N VAL A 144 5.34 -4.26 -4.02
CA VAL A 144 5.05 -3.11 -4.90
C VAL A 144 5.15 -3.50 -6.37
N GLN A 145 6.23 -4.20 -6.77
CA GLN A 145 6.40 -4.64 -8.16
C GLN A 145 5.27 -5.56 -8.62
N ARG A 146 4.78 -6.46 -7.77
CA ARG A 146 3.64 -7.34 -8.07
C ARG A 146 2.36 -6.51 -8.28
N ILE A 147 2.06 -5.58 -7.37
CA ILE A 147 0.88 -4.71 -7.49
C ILE A 147 0.96 -3.85 -8.77
N GLU A 148 2.11 -3.24 -9.07
CA GLU A 148 2.29 -2.48 -10.32
C GLU A 148 2.12 -3.37 -11.56
N GLY A 149 2.64 -4.58 -11.53
CA GLY A 149 2.41 -5.56 -12.59
C GLY A 149 0.93 -5.88 -12.81
N LEU A 150 0.18 -6.08 -11.72
CA LEU A 150 -1.27 -6.30 -11.80
C LEU A 150 -2.01 -5.09 -12.36
N LYS A 151 -1.63 -3.86 -11.97
CA LYS A 151 -2.20 -2.62 -12.55
C LYS A 151 -2.00 -2.55 -14.07
N LEU A 152 -0.81 -2.92 -14.54
CA LEU A 152 -0.47 -2.92 -15.97
C LEU A 152 -1.18 -4.03 -16.76
N HIS A 153 -1.43 -5.16 -16.11
CA HIS A 153 -2.07 -6.32 -16.73
C HIS A 153 -3.59 -6.27 -16.67
N ALA A 154 -4.15 -5.47 -15.77
CA ALA A 154 -5.59 -5.36 -15.59
C ALA A 154 -6.31 -5.09 -16.93
N PRO A 155 -7.34 -5.87 -17.30
CA PRO A 155 -8.17 -5.57 -18.45
C PRO A 155 -8.88 -4.22 -18.26
N ALA A 156 -9.25 -3.56 -19.34
CA ALA A 156 -9.87 -2.22 -19.29
C ALA A 156 -11.12 -2.17 -18.40
N GLU A 157 -11.88 -3.26 -18.34
CA GLU A 157 -13.10 -3.40 -17.52
C GLU A 157 -12.85 -4.18 -16.22
N GLY A 158 -11.61 -4.62 -15.97
CA GLY A 158 -11.28 -5.48 -14.82
C GLY A 158 -11.00 -4.73 -13.52
N MET A 159 -10.93 -3.41 -13.56
CA MET A 159 -10.72 -2.58 -12.37
C MET A 159 -11.99 -1.77 -12.11
N PRO A 160 -12.74 -2.05 -11.04
CA PRO A 160 -13.97 -1.34 -10.73
C PRO A 160 -13.69 0.13 -10.38
N GLU A 161 -14.53 1.05 -10.89
CA GLU A 161 -14.47 2.47 -10.58
C GLU A 161 -15.32 2.77 -9.34
N ILE A 162 -14.77 2.54 -8.15
CA ILE A 162 -15.45 2.70 -6.86
C ILE A 162 -14.90 3.87 -6.03
N GLY A 163 -14.20 4.81 -6.66
CA GLY A 163 -13.66 5.99 -5.98
C GLY A 163 -12.45 5.73 -5.08
N LEU A 164 -11.84 4.54 -5.17
CA LEU A 164 -10.61 4.19 -4.44
C LEU A 164 -9.39 4.19 -5.37
N PRO A 165 -8.19 4.47 -4.85
CA PRO A 165 -6.95 4.29 -5.61
C PRO A 165 -6.79 2.86 -6.12
N ARG A 166 -6.28 2.68 -7.34
CA ARG A 166 -6.09 1.34 -7.94
C ARG A 166 -5.26 0.40 -7.07
N ALA A 167 -4.23 0.93 -6.40
CA ALA A 167 -3.43 0.16 -5.45
C ALA A 167 -4.28 -0.38 -4.29
N ARG A 168 -5.21 0.42 -3.76
CA ARG A 168 -6.12 0.02 -2.68
C ARG A 168 -7.12 -1.03 -3.16
N ILE A 169 -7.69 -0.89 -4.35
CA ILE A 169 -8.61 -1.87 -4.95
C ILE A 169 -7.93 -3.23 -5.08
N LEU A 170 -6.72 -3.28 -5.64
CA LEU A 170 -5.97 -4.53 -5.79
C LEU A 170 -5.61 -5.15 -4.44
N GLN A 171 -5.15 -4.35 -3.49
CA GLN A 171 -4.83 -4.84 -2.16
C GLN A 171 -6.06 -5.47 -1.48
N LEU A 172 -7.20 -4.79 -1.47
CA LEU A 172 -8.45 -5.31 -0.91
C LEU A 172 -8.95 -6.57 -1.64
N GLY A 173 -8.83 -6.59 -2.96
CA GLY A 173 -9.16 -7.76 -3.77
C GLY A 173 -8.29 -8.96 -3.40
N LEU A 174 -6.97 -8.77 -3.28
CA LEU A 174 -6.04 -9.83 -2.90
C LEU A 174 -6.27 -10.36 -1.49
N GLU A 175 -6.63 -9.50 -0.55
CA GLU A 175 -6.96 -9.91 0.83
C GLU A 175 -8.17 -10.84 0.90
N ARG A 176 -9.10 -10.72 -0.04
CA ARG A 176 -10.36 -11.45 -0.09
C ARG A 176 -10.36 -12.61 -1.09
N TYR A 177 -9.35 -12.64 -1.97
CA TYR A 177 -9.15 -13.71 -2.94
C TYR A 177 -8.63 -14.97 -2.26
#